data_108269aa1a16022d88dbf7a30f0d603e
#
_entry.id   108269aa1a16022d88dbf7a30f0d603e
#
_cell.length_a   1.000
_cell.length_b   1.000
_cell.length_c   1.000
_cell.angle_alpha   90.00
_cell.angle_beta   90.00
_cell.angle_gamma   90.00
#
_symmetry.space_group_name_H-M   'P 1'
#
loop_
_entity.id
_entity.type
_entity.pdbx_description
1 polymer ?
#
loop_
_entity_poly.entity_id
_entity_poly.type
_entity_poly.pdbx_seq_one_letter_code
_entity_poly.pdbx_strand_id
1 'polypeptide(L)'
;MFDVIIRGGEVVDGSGAARRRADVGITDGRIAAIGDLPGEATTVIDATGKVVAPGFIDVHTHFDAQVFWDGALTPSPLHGVTTALAGNCGFTIAPLSSNPADGDYLMRMLARVEGMPLESLRVGVPWNWQTTAEYLDAVDTRLGINAGFMVGHSAIRRIVMGEESNRREASDDEVKAMSRLLHDGLDAGGIGFSSSWARTHNDADGHMVPSRYASREELLALAQVTGEHEGTSLEIIPMVGPAFEPWAVELMADLSATARRPLNWNILAVTAATLDQAHAKLQAGDVARARGGKVVALTIPMVFPIRVSFNSGFVLDAMPGWEEAMLLPRDQKLALFRDKAARDKLNEQAQRPDNPLPMMANWGTKVIYDVVAPENQQYKGRLVGEIATEQGRDPWDVLCDIALADELLTSFGTTPPLDPDENWKARLEVWRDPRALIGASDAGAHLDMLATFNYSTILLAEAVRERKLLPLEEAVQLITDAPAKLYGLVDRGRIQEGWHADVVVFDPDRIGTDDVAMKFDLPGGAGRLYAGGRGVDDVLVAGTAIVRDGKLTADRPGRVLRSGTDTRTAELV
;
A
#
# COMPACT_ATOMS: atom_id res chain seq x y z
N MET A 1 39.44 0.90 2.06
CA MET A 1 38.74 2.08 2.61
C MET A 1 37.27 1.89 2.25
N PHE A 2 36.39 1.95 3.21
CA PHE A 2 34.95 1.80 2.97
C PHE A 2 34.34 3.13 2.51
N ASP A 3 33.24 3.09 1.79
CA ASP A 3 32.45 4.28 1.49
C ASP A 3 31.69 4.73 2.74
N VAL A 4 31.08 3.75 3.44
CA VAL A 4 30.35 3.97 4.71
C VAL A 4 30.76 2.90 5.72
N ILE A 5 30.91 3.30 6.97
CA ILE A 5 30.95 2.39 8.13
C ILE A 5 29.83 2.78 9.09
N ILE A 6 28.97 1.82 9.43
CA ILE A 6 27.99 1.95 10.51
C ILE A 6 28.62 1.29 11.74
N ARG A 7 28.91 2.08 12.79
CA ARG A 7 29.72 1.64 13.94
C ARG A 7 28.92 1.39 15.21
N GLY A 8 29.32 0.31 15.92
CA GLY A 8 28.95 0.06 17.30
C GLY A 8 27.51 -0.33 17.54
N GLY A 9 26.77 -0.66 16.46
CA GLY A 9 25.35 -1.01 16.53
C GLY A 9 25.09 -2.45 16.94
N GLU A 10 23.87 -2.72 17.39
CA GLU A 10 23.32 -4.06 17.57
C GLU A 10 22.78 -4.56 16.21
N VAL A 11 23.52 -5.40 15.51
CA VAL A 11 23.13 -5.92 14.19
C VAL A 11 22.07 -7.00 14.35
N VAL A 12 20.87 -6.74 13.84
CA VAL A 12 19.77 -7.68 13.63
C VAL A 12 19.76 -8.01 12.14
N ASP A 13 20.27 -9.18 11.77
CA ASP A 13 20.62 -9.49 10.38
C ASP A 13 19.43 -9.86 9.47
N GLY A 14 18.21 -9.89 9.99
CA GLY A 14 16.99 -10.27 9.26
C GLY A 14 16.73 -11.77 9.18
N SER A 15 17.65 -12.63 9.62
CA SER A 15 17.48 -14.09 9.59
C SER A 15 16.61 -14.65 10.72
N GLY A 16 16.32 -13.83 11.74
CA GLY A 16 15.72 -14.26 13.00
C GLY A 16 16.75 -14.77 14.04
N ALA A 17 18.05 -14.78 13.68
CA ALA A 17 19.12 -15.09 14.63
C ALA A 17 19.29 -13.99 15.67
N ALA A 18 19.84 -14.35 16.85
CA ALA A 18 20.10 -13.40 17.91
C ALA A 18 21.02 -12.27 17.44
N ARG A 19 20.68 -11.02 17.80
CA ARG A 19 21.48 -9.84 17.48
C ARG A 19 22.88 -9.94 18.07
N ARG A 20 23.81 -9.23 17.42
CA ARG A 20 25.19 -9.12 17.89
C ARG A 20 25.73 -7.71 17.69
N ARG A 21 26.58 -7.26 18.57
CA ARG A 21 27.28 -5.98 18.38
C ARG A 21 28.35 -6.16 17.29
N ALA A 22 28.29 -5.33 16.26
CA ALA A 22 29.25 -5.33 15.16
C ALA A 22 29.18 -4.01 14.39
N ASP A 23 30.26 -3.70 13.66
CA ASP A 23 30.27 -2.66 12.63
C ASP A 23 29.82 -3.28 11.30
N VAL A 24 29.24 -2.46 10.42
CA VAL A 24 28.89 -2.83 9.04
C VAL A 24 29.62 -1.90 8.08
N GLY A 25 30.54 -2.47 7.29
CA GLY A 25 31.30 -1.75 6.27
C GLY A 25 30.65 -1.90 4.90
N ILE A 26 30.49 -0.79 4.19
CA ILE A 26 29.83 -0.72 2.89
C ILE A 26 30.82 -0.18 1.86
N THR A 27 30.85 -0.82 0.68
CA THR A 27 31.64 -0.38 -0.49
C THR A 27 30.85 -0.67 -1.75
N ASP A 28 30.81 0.24 -2.70
CA ASP A 28 30.12 0.12 -3.98
C ASP A 28 28.65 -0.33 -3.82
N GLY A 29 27.95 0.23 -2.82
CA GLY A 29 26.54 -0.06 -2.55
C GLY A 29 26.26 -1.45 -1.98
N ARG A 30 27.29 -2.21 -1.58
CA ARG A 30 27.17 -3.54 -1.00
C ARG A 30 27.80 -3.63 0.39
N ILE A 31 27.28 -4.52 1.21
CA ILE A 31 27.86 -4.85 2.50
C ILE A 31 29.17 -5.62 2.24
N ALA A 32 30.29 -4.97 2.51
CA ALA A 32 31.63 -5.50 2.23
C ALA A 32 32.21 -6.31 3.40
N ALA A 33 31.86 -5.94 4.65
CA ALA A 33 32.34 -6.63 5.84
C ALA A 33 31.42 -6.39 7.04
N ILE A 34 31.36 -7.34 7.97
CA ILE A 34 30.62 -7.26 9.22
C ILE A 34 31.53 -7.76 10.35
N GLY A 35 31.78 -6.93 11.38
CA GLY A 35 32.64 -7.31 12.51
C GLY A 35 33.23 -6.12 13.22
N ASP A 36 34.43 -6.28 13.76
CA ASP A 36 35.22 -5.16 14.29
C ASP A 36 36.03 -4.55 13.13
N LEU A 37 35.64 -3.36 12.71
CA LEU A 37 36.18 -2.69 11.52
C LEU A 37 37.02 -1.44 11.91
N PRO A 38 38.32 -1.61 12.23
CA PRO A 38 39.17 -0.49 12.64
C PRO A 38 39.53 0.47 11.49
N GLY A 39 39.11 0.18 10.25
CA GLY A 39 39.41 0.94 9.06
C GLY A 39 38.78 2.33 9.00
N GLU A 40 39.25 3.13 8.02
CA GLU A 40 38.69 4.43 7.70
C GLU A 40 37.55 4.29 6.65
N ALA A 41 36.60 5.21 6.69
CA ALA A 41 35.53 5.34 5.70
C ALA A 41 35.34 6.80 5.32
N THR A 42 34.78 7.03 4.14
CA THR A 42 34.36 8.37 3.70
C THR A 42 33.27 8.94 4.61
N THR A 43 32.34 8.06 5.03
CA THR A 43 31.25 8.41 5.95
C THR A 43 31.22 7.42 7.11
N VAL A 44 31.07 7.93 8.33
CA VAL A 44 30.87 7.10 9.53
C VAL A 44 29.52 7.44 10.14
N ILE A 45 28.69 6.42 10.37
CA ILE A 45 27.41 6.52 11.07
C ILE A 45 27.59 5.89 12.44
N ASP A 46 27.38 6.66 13.50
CA ASP A 46 27.41 6.16 14.88
C ASP A 46 26.06 5.49 15.23
N ALA A 47 26.10 4.18 15.37
CA ALA A 47 24.96 3.37 15.76
C ALA A 47 25.06 2.86 17.22
N THR A 48 25.90 3.49 18.05
CA THR A 48 26.04 3.12 19.46
C THR A 48 24.68 3.23 20.18
N GLY A 49 24.23 2.10 20.77
CA GLY A 49 22.92 2.01 21.42
C GLY A 49 21.74 1.86 20.46
N LYS A 50 21.99 1.74 19.15
CA LYS A 50 20.98 1.59 18.12
C LYS A 50 21.00 0.21 17.48
N VAL A 51 19.95 -0.13 16.79
CA VAL A 51 19.83 -1.34 15.97
C VAL A 51 20.20 -1.01 14.53
N VAL A 52 20.97 -1.90 13.92
CA VAL A 52 21.28 -1.93 12.48
C VAL A 52 20.58 -3.14 11.89
N ALA A 53 19.60 -2.90 11.03
CA ALA A 53 18.79 -3.96 10.42
C ALA A 53 18.73 -3.81 8.89
N PRO A 54 18.32 -4.85 8.14
CA PRO A 54 18.00 -4.68 6.74
C PRO A 54 16.87 -3.66 6.58
N GLY A 55 16.89 -2.90 5.51
CA GLY A 55 15.77 -2.03 5.16
C GLY A 55 14.48 -2.83 4.98
N PHE A 56 13.37 -2.27 5.43
CA PHE A 56 12.07 -2.94 5.41
C PHE A 56 11.53 -3.02 3.98
N ILE A 57 10.75 -4.07 3.70
CA ILE A 57 10.21 -4.37 2.38
C ILE A 57 8.69 -4.32 2.45
N ASP A 58 8.10 -3.43 1.67
CA ASP A 58 6.65 -3.25 1.56
C ASP A 58 6.15 -3.86 0.25
N VAL A 59 5.38 -4.93 0.35
CA VAL A 59 5.01 -5.75 -0.82
C VAL A 59 3.67 -5.41 -1.43
N HIS A 60 2.94 -4.44 -0.85
CA HIS A 60 1.66 -4.03 -1.42
C HIS A 60 1.49 -2.52 -1.32
N THR A 61 1.79 -1.84 -2.42
CA THR A 61 1.72 -0.38 -2.54
C THR A 61 1.13 0.04 -3.90
N HIS A 62 0.74 1.32 -4.00
CA HIS A 62 0.19 1.96 -5.19
C HIS A 62 1.01 3.20 -5.57
N PHE A 63 2.32 3.05 -5.64
CA PHE A 63 3.25 4.13 -5.96
C PHE A 63 3.38 4.45 -7.44
N ASP A 64 2.62 3.78 -8.30
CA ASP A 64 2.69 3.89 -9.76
C ASP A 64 2.65 5.34 -10.25
N ALA A 65 1.77 6.15 -9.68
CA ALA A 65 1.64 7.56 -10.02
C ALA A 65 2.50 8.47 -9.12
N GLN A 66 2.60 8.16 -7.82
CA GLN A 66 3.28 9.02 -6.84
C GLN A 66 4.75 9.25 -7.20
N VAL A 67 5.44 8.28 -7.78
CA VAL A 67 6.85 8.38 -8.17
C VAL A 67 7.16 9.60 -9.05
N PHE A 68 6.19 10.10 -9.81
CA PHE A 68 6.38 11.23 -10.71
C PHE A 68 6.41 12.59 -10.00
N TRP A 69 5.78 12.73 -8.84
CA TRP A 69 5.80 13.97 -8.05
C TRP A 69 6.54 13.84 -6.72
N ASP A 70 6.73 12.62 -6.23
CA ASP A 70 7.45 12.32 -5.00
C ASP A 70 8.30 11.06 -5.18
N GLY A 71 9.44 11.20 -5.85
CA GLY A 71 10.36 10.08 -6.10
C GLY A 71 10.96 9.47 -4.84
N ALA A 72 10.89 10.14 -3.68
CA ALA A 72 11.24 9.53 -2.40
C ALA A 72 10.22 8.50 -1.93
N LEU A 73 8.99 8.52 -2.48
CA LEU A 73 7.86 7.67 -2.09
C LEU A 73 7.49 7.84 -0.61
N THR A 74 7.44 9.11 -0.17
CA THR A 74 7.15 9.44 1.23
C THR A 74 5.70 9.15 1.61
N PRO A 75 5.45 8.78 2.88
CA PRO A 75 6.40 8.80 4.01
C PRO A 75 7.11 7.45 4.27
N SER A 76 6.95 6.42 3.45
CA SER A 76 7.46 5.06 3.68
C SER A 76 8.96 4.99 4.07
N PRO A 77 9.89 5.77 3.45
CA PRO A 77 11.29 5.75 3.86
C PRO A 77 11.52 6.24 5.30
N LEU A 78 10.69 7.16 5.79
CA LEU A 78 10.77 7.64 7.18
C LEU A 78 10.41 6.55 8.19
N HIS A 79 9.76 5.50 7.74
CA HIS A 79 9.43 4.31 8.52
C HIS A 79 10.37 3.13 8.24
N GLY A 80 11.52 3.38 7.60
CA GLY A 80 12.58 2.39 7.36
C GLY A 80 12.40 1.53 6.11
N VAL A 81 11.40 1.81 5.26
CA VAL A 81 11.20 1.09 4.00
C VAL A 81 12.28 1.48 2.99
N THR A 82 12.95 0.48 2.40
CA THR A 82 13.96 0.64 1.35
C THR A 82 13.56 -0.01 0.03
N THR A 83 12.52 -0.84 0.05
CA THR A 83 12.01 -1.54 -1.12
C THR A 83 10.49 -1.60 -1.07
N ALA A 84 9.82 -1.21 -2.15
CA ALA A 84 8.37 -1.27 -2.30
C ALA A 84 7.99 -2.03 -3.57
N LEU A 85 6.86 -2.75 -3.53
CA LEU A 85 6.29 -3.42 -4.70
C LEU A 85 4.93 -2.79 -5.02
N ALA A 86 4.79 -2.28 -6.25
CA ALA A 86 3.63 -1.53 -6.72
C ALA A 86 2.95 -2.22 -7.92
N GLY A 87 1.90 -1.63 -8.43
CA GLY A 87 1.08 -2.22 -9.50
C GLY A 87 0.15 -3.31 -9.00
N ASN A 88 -0.24 -3.27 -7.74
CA ASN A 88 -1.13 -4.24 -7.11
C ASN A 88 -2.59 -4.09 -7.56
N CYS A 89 -3.45 -5.01 -7.17
CA CYS A 89 -4.89 -5.03 -7.41
C CYS A 89 -5.31 -5.01 -8.90
N GLY A 90 -4.36 -5.16 -9.82
CA GLY A 90 -4.63 -5.03 -11.26
C GLY A 90 -4.77 -3.58 -11.75
N PHE A 91 -4.40 -2.60 -10.91
CA PHE A 91 -4.54 -1.17 -11.20
C PHE A 91 -3.18 -0.53 -11.44
N THR A 92 -2.75 -0.52 -12.70
CA THR A 92 -1.51 0.10 -13.15
C THR A 92 -1.81 1.19 -14.17
N ILE A 93 -0.86 2.09 -14.38
CA ILE A 93 -0.93 3.17 -15.35
C ILE A 93 -0.12 2.87 -16.63
N ALA A 94 0.34 1.65 -16.76
CA ALA A 94 1.02 1.12 -17.94
C ALA A 94 0.58 -0.35 -18.19
N PRO A 95 0.52 -0.79 -19.48
CA PRO A 95 0.75 -0.01 -20.69
C PRO A 95 -0.38 0.99 -21.00
N LEU A 96 -0.13 1.91 -21.96
CA LEU A 96 -1.14 2.78 -22.55
C LEU A 96 -1.27 2.49 -24.06
N SER A 97 -2.41 2.83 -24.65
CA SER A 97 -2.57 2.83 -26.09
C SER A 97 -2.28 4.21 -26.71
N SER A 98 -2.26 4.30 -28.02
CA SER A 98 -2.21 5.59 -28.71
C SER A 98 -3.52 6.38 -28.62
N ASN A 99 -4.59 5.76 -28.09
CA ASN A 99 -5.88 6.44 -27.85
C ASN A 99 -5.86 7.16 -26.49
N PRO A 100 -5.92 8.50 -26.44
CA PRO A 100 -5.88 9.25 -25.18
C PRO A 100 -7.03 8.89 -24.23
N ALA A 101 -8.16 8.38 -24.73
CA ALA A 101 -9.30 7.98 -23.92
C ALA A 101 -8.97 6.81 -22.97
N ASP A 102 -8.00 5.97 -23.31
CA ASP A 102 -7.60 4.86 -22.46
C ASP A 102 -6.77 5.35 -21.27
N GLY A 103 -5.88 6.31 -21.49
CA GLY A 103 -5.15 6.98 -20.41
C GLY A 103 -6.10 7.75 -19.46
N ASP A 104 -7.08 8.49 -20.01
CA ASP A 104 -8.10 9.17 -19.19
C ASP A 104 -8.93 8.16 -18.38
N TYR A 105 -9.32 7.04 -18.99
CA TYR A 105 -10.04 5.98 -18.29
C TYR A 105 -9.22 5.41 -17.11
N LEU A 106 -7.96 5.03 -17.34
CA LEU A 106 -7.09 4.48 -16.28
C LEU A 106 -6.85 5.51 -15.17
N MET A 107 -6.65 6.78 -15.52
CA MET A 107 -6.51 7.87 -14.55
C MET A 107 -7.75 8.01 -13.66
N ARG A 108 -8.94 8.06 -14.26
CA ARG A 108 -10.21 8.18 -13.53
C ARG A 108 -10.52 6.91 -12.71
N MET A 109 -10.20 5.73 -13.25
CA MET A 109 -10.33 4.46 -12.53
C MET A 109 -9.43 4.45 -11.28
N LEU A 110 -8.16 4.82 -11.42
CA LEU A 110 -7.21 4.89 -10.30
C LEU A 110 -7.67 5.90 -9.24
N ALA A 111 -8.15 7.07 -9.67
CA ALA A 111 -8.71 8.06 -8.76
C ALA A 111 -9.89 7.49 -7.95
N ARG A 112 -10.75 6.70 -8.61
CA ARG A 112 -11.96 6.14 -7.99
C ARG A 112 -11.68 4.93 -7.11
N VAL A 113 -10.81 4.01 -7.54
CA VAL A 113 -10.56 2.76 -6.81
C VAL A 113 -9.56 2.96 -5.69
N GLU A 114 -8.49 3.72 -5.96
CA GLU A 114 -7.39 3.94 -5.02
C GLU A 114 -7.51 5.24 -4.23
N GLY A 115 -8.61 5.99 -4.40
CA GLY A 115 -8.81 7.24 -3.67
C GLY A 115 -7.69 8.27 -3.91
N MET A 116 -7.11 8.27 -5.11
CA MET A 116 -6.10 9.26 -5.48
C MET A 116 -6.78 10.52 -6.01
N PRO A 117 -6.37 11.73 -5.59
CA PRO A 117 -6.97 12.94 -6.12
C PRO A 117 -6.77 13.06 -7.64
N LEU A 118 -7.87 13.14 -8.40
CA LEU A 118 -7.84 13.16 -9.87
C LEU A 118 -6.98 14.30 -10.41
N GLU A 119 -7.02 15.47 -9.79
CA GLU A 119 -6.22 16.61 -10.20
C GLU A 119 -4.73 16.37 -9.99
N SER A 120 -4.35 15.66 -8.92
CA SER A 120 -2.96 15.26 -8.68
C SER A 120 -2.45 14.32 -9.77
N LEU A 121 -3.27 13.37 -10.21
CA LEU A 121 -2.95 12.46 -11.31
C LEU A 121 -2.82 13.22 -12.64
N ARG A 122 -3.70 14.20 -12.88
CA ARG A 122 -3.73 14.99 -14.10
C ARG A 122 -2.52 15.91 -14.26
N VAL A 123 -2.12 16.55 -13.16
CA VAL A 123 -1.02 17.53 -13.14
C VAL A 123 0.34 16.87 -12.86
N GLY A 124 0.36 15.86 -12.01
CA GLY A 124 1.60 15.26 -11.50
C GLY A 124 2.18 14.14 -12.37
N VAL A 125 1.39 13.49 -13.21
CA VAL A 125 1.81 12.36 -14.04
C VAL A 125 1.92 12.78 -15.51
N PRO A 126 3.04 12.48 -16.21
CA PRO A 126 3.24 12.93 -17.59
C PRO A 126 2.44 12.17 -18.65
N TRP A 127 1.96 10.95 -18.38
CA TRP A 127 1.15 10.10 -19.28
C TRP A 127 1.72 9.98 -20.72
N ASN A 128 3.04 9.85 -20.86
CA ASN A 128 3.75 9.95 -22.14
C ASN A 128 4.48 8.67 -22.57
N TRP A 129 4.17 7.53 -21.97
CA TRP A 129 4.60 6.20 -22.36
C TRP A 129 3.48 5.45 -23.09
N GLN A 130 3.84 4.41 -23.83
CA GLN A 130 2.89 3.46 -24.42
C GLN A 130 3.11 2.05 -23.88
N THR A 131 4.36 1.66 -23.67
CA THR A 131 4.72 0.32 -23.18
C THR A 131 5.05 0.32 -21.68
N THR A 132 4.99 -0.85 -21.07
CA THR A 132 5.50 -1.05 -19.71
C THR A 132 7.01 -0.74 -19.64
N ALA A 133 7.78 -1.06 -20.67
CA ALA A 133 9.21 -0.74 -20.73
C ALA A 133 9.45 0.76 -20.61
N GLU A 134 8.78 1.57 -21.42
CA GLU A 134 8.89 3.03 -21.39
C GLU A 134 8.48 3.62 -20.03
N TYR A 135 7.45 3.07 -19.39
CA TYR A 135 7.05 3.45 -18.05
C TYR A 135 8.15 3.14 -17.03
N LEU A 136 8.66 1.91 -17.01
CA LEU A 136 9.72 1.50 -16.08
C LEU A 136 10.99 2.34 -16.26
N ASP A 137 11.37 2.67 -17.48
CA ASP A 137 12.51 3.54 -17.77
C ASP A 137 12.28 4.99 -17.31
N ALA A 138 11.05 5.49 -17.45
CA ALA A 138 10.69 6.83 -16.96
C ALA A 138 10.72 6.92 -15.41
N VAL A 139 10.45 5.82 -14.72
CA VAL A 139 10.48 5.72 -13.25
C VAL A 139 11.89 5.54 -12.71
N ASP A 140 12.75 4.76 -13.38
CA ASP A 140 14.03 4.26 -12.86
C ASP A 140 15.00 5.37 -12.41
N THR A 141 14.93 6.55 -13.01
CA THR A 141 15.81 7.69 -12.68
C THR A 141 15.30 8.57 -11.53
N ARG A 142 14.18 8.20 -10.87
CA ARG A 142 13.48 9.08 -9.91
C ARG A 142 13.46 8.56 -8.48
N LEU A 143 13.77 7.28 -8.28
CA LEU A 143 13.48 6.56 -7.06
C LEU A 143 14.43 6.86 -5.91
N GLY A 144 13.90 7.19 -4.74
CA GLY A 144 14.65 7.22 -3.47
C GLY A 144 14.84 5.82 -2.90
N ILE A 145 13.81 4.99 -2.92
CA ILE A 145 13.85 3.57 -2.55
C ILE A 145 13.77 2.68 -3.79
N ASN A 146 14.13 1.41 -3.66
CA ASN A 146 13.92 0.44 -4.74
C ASN A 146 12.43 0.19 -4.93
N ALA A 147 11.99 0.03 -6.18
CA ALA A 147 10.60 -0.29 -6.47
C ALA A 147 10.48 -1.32 -7.58
N GLY A 148 9.63 -2.35 -7.37
CA GLY A 148 9.20 -3.28 -8.39
C GLY A 148 7.76 -3.01 -8.79
N PHE A 149 7.41 -3.24 -10.06
CA PHE A 149 6.06 -2.97 -10.57
C PHE A 149 5.46 -4.22 -11.21
N MET A 150 4.24 -4.54 -10.86
CA MET A 150 3.46 -5.60 -11.51
C MET A 150 2.82 -5.09 -12.79
N VAL A 151 2.41 -5.99 -13.66
CA VAL A 151 1.57 -5.72 -14.83
C VAL A 151 0.12 -5.92 -14.44
N GLY A 152 -0.68 -4.86 -14.51
CA GLY A 152 -2.05 -4.84 -14.02
C GLY A 152 -3.07 -5.33 -15.06
N HIS A 153 -3.95 -6.21 -14.63
CA HIS A 153 -4.97 -6.84 -15.48
C HIS A 153 -5.94 -5.83 -16.10
N SER A 154 -6.45 -4.89 -15.31
CA SER A 154 -7.41 -3.89 -15.80
C SER A 154 -6.83 -3.01 -16.90
N ALA A 155 -5.52 -2.68 -16.81
CA ALA A 155 -4.84 -1.89 -17.84
C ALA A 155 -4.74 -2.69 -19.16
N ILE A 156 -4.22 -3.93 -19.13
CA ILE A 156 -4.08 -4.72 -20.36
C ILE A 156 -5.44 -5.05 -21.00
N ARG A 157 -6.48 -5.29 -20.21
CA ARG A 157 -7.86 -5.47 -20.74
C ARG A 157 -8.35 -4.21 -21.43
N ARG A 158 -8.15 -3.04 -20.80
CA ARG A 158 -8.56 -1.75 -21.40
C ARG A 158 -7.88 -1.51 -22.74
N ILE A 159 -6.58 -1.76 -22.82
CA ILE A 159 -5.81 -1.56 -24.06
C ILE A 159 -6.28 -2.48 -25.18
N VAL A 160 -6.62 -3.74 -24.89
CA VAL A 160 -7.03 -4.73 -25.90
C VAL A 160 -8.50 -4.55 -26.33
N MET A 161 -9.38 -4.32 -25.37
CA MET A 161 -10.84 -4.36 -25.59
C MET A 161 -11.49 -2.97 -25.65
N GLY A 162 -10.76 -1.90 -25.32
CA GLY A 162 -11.28 -0.55 -25.27
C GLY A 162 -12.48 -0.44 -24.31
N GLU A 163 -13.56 0.18 -24.75
CA GLU A 163 -14.80 0.36 -23.94
C GLU A 163 -15.53 -0.94 -23.60
N GLU A 164 -15.26 -2.04 -24.32
CA GLU A 164 -15.87 -3.34 -24.04
C GLU A 164 -15.22 -4.07 -22.86
N SER A 165 -14.06 -3.59 -22.38
CA SER A 165 -13.26 -4.23 -21.32
C SER A 165 -14.00 -4.44 -20.01
N ASN A 166 -14.98 -3.58 -19.71
CA ASN A 166 -15.82 -3.63 -18.51
C ASN A 166 -17.31 -3.86 -18.83
N ARG A 167 -17.60 -4.58 -19.93
CA ARG A 167 -18.98 -4.89 -20.36
C ARG A 167 -19.21 -6.37 -20.66
N ARG A 168 -18.16 -7.12 -21.00
CA ARG A 168 -18.24 -8.54 -21.37
C ARG A 168 -16.94 -9.28 -21.11
N GLU A 169 -17.02 -10.60 -21.18
CA GLU A 169 -15.83 -11.46 -21.23
C GLU A 169 -15.05 -11.26 -22.53
N ALA A 170 -13.76 -11.56 -22.49
CA ALA A 170 -12.88 -11.50 -23.65
C ALA A 170 -13.08 -12.72 -24.57
N SER A 171 -12.92 -12.51 -25.86
CA SER A 171 -12.79 -13.60 -26.85
C SER A 171 -11.39 -14.22 -26.77
N ASP A 172 -11.23 -15.43 -27.33
CA ASP A 172 -9.93 -16.13 -27.41
C ASP A 172 -8.82 -15.28 -28.05
N ASP A 173 -9.15 -14.48 -29.07
CA ASP A 173 -8.17 -13.62 -29.73
C ASP A 173 -7.80 -12.39 -28.88
N GLU A 174 -8.73 -11.85 -28.09
CA GLU A 174 -8.45 -10.81 -27.12
C GLU A 174 -7.61 -11.35 -25.96
N VAL A 175 -7.88 -12.57 -25.46
CA VAL A 175 -7.01 -13.23 -24.46
C VAL A 175 -5.60 -13.41 -24.99
N LYS A 176 -5.42 -13.85 -26.24
CA LYS A 176 -4.09 -13.93 -26.86
C LYS A 176 -3.42 -12.57 -26.99
N ALA A 177 -4.19 -11.51 -27.29
CA ALA A 177 -3.64 -10.15 -27.34
C ALA A 177 -3.21 -9.64 -25.97
N MET A 178 -4.00 -9.88 -24.92
CA MET A 178 -3.62 -9.58 -23.52
C MET A 178 -2.39 -10.37 -23.10
N SER A 179 -2.31 -11.67 -23.47
CA SER A 179 -1.14 -12.51 -23.20
C SER A 179 0.13 -11.92 -23.81
N ARG A 180 0.09 -11.38 -25.03
CA ARG A 180 1.25 -10.71 -25.65
C ARG A 180 1.65 -9.45 -24.88
N LEU A 181 0.69 -8.59 -24.49
CA LEU A 181 1.00 -7.40 -23.70
C LEU A 181 1.59 -7.75 -22.32
N LEU A 182 1.12 -8.85 -21.72
CA LEU A 182 1.69 -9.34 -20.47
C LEU A 182 3.12 -9.85 -20.66
N HIS A 183 3.39 -10.64 -21.72
CA HIS A 183 4.76 -11.04 -22.09
C HIS A 183 5.67 -9.83 -22.23
N ASP A 184 5.27 -8.83 -23.04
CA ASP A 184 6.05 -7.61 -23.28
C ASP A 184 6.35 -6.88 -21.96
N GLY A 185 5.37 -6.80 -21.05
CA GLY A 185 5.52 -6.17 -19.75
C GLY A 185 6.47 -6.92 -18.81
N LEU A 186 6.42 -8.25 -18.82
CA LEU A 186 7.29 -9.10 -18.01
C LEU A 186 8.71 -9.17 -18.59
N ASP A 187 8.87 -9.19 -19.92
CA ASP A 187 10.17 -9.08 -20.59
C ASP A 187 10.85 -7.74 -20.30
N ALA A 188 10.07 -6.67 -20.15
CA ALA A 188 10.58 -5.37 -19.72
C ALA A 188 11.05 -5.35 -18.24
N GLY A 189 10.75 -6.40 -17.48
CA GLY A 189 11.12 -6.52 -16.08
C GLY A 189 9.98 -6.33 -15.08
N GLY A 190 8.73 -6.36 -15.52
CA GLY A 190 7.58 -6.43 -14.60
C GLY A 190 7.72 -7.61 -13.65
N ILE A 191 7.51 -7.39 -12.34
CA ILE A 191 7.78 -8.42 -11.31
C ILE A 191 6.65 -9.43 -11.14
N GLY A 192 5.59 -9.36 -11.95
CA GLY A 192 4.48 -10.29 -11.91
C GLY A 192 3.21 -9.73 -12.52
N PHE A 193 2.12 -10.43 -12.26
CA PHE A 193 0.77 -10.09 -12.72
C PHE A 193 -0.16 -9.87 -11.54
N SER A 194 -0.96 -8.80 -11.59
CA SER A 194 -1.93 -8.47 -10.57
C SER A 194 -3.35 -8.38 -11.11
N SER A 195 -4.35 -8.72 -10.28
CA SER A 195 -5.76 -8.68 -10.66
C SER A 195 -6.69 -8.41 -9.47
N SER A 196 -7.93 -8.04 -9.75
CA SER A 196 -8.97 -7.85 -8.73
C SER A 196 -10.30 -8.44 -9.12
N TRP A 197 -10.91 -9.13 -8.14
CA TRP A 197 -12.28 -9.64 -8.22
C TRP A 197 -13.16 -9.10 -7.09
N ALA A 198 -12.69 -8.10 -6.36
CA ALA A 198 -13.45 -7.50 -5.28
C ALA A 198 -14.69 -6.76 -5.79
N ARG A 199 -15.85 -6.99 -5.15
CA ARG A 199 -17.11 -6.32 -5.51
C ARG A 199 -17.10 -4.82 -5.25
N THR A 200 -16.19 -4.36 -4.41
CA THR A 200 -16.00 -2.95 -4.07
C THR A 200 -15.24 -2.17 -5.13
N HIS A 201 -14.55 -2.86 -6.06
CA HIS A 201 -13.77 -2.20 -7.10
C HIS A 201 -14.66 -1.89 -8.31
N ASN A 202 -15.06 -0.63 -8.40
CA ASN A 202 -15.81 -0.08 -9.52
C ASN A 202 -15.03 1.10 -10.11
N ASP A 203 -15.20 1.33 -11.42
CA ASP A 203 -14.58 2.45 -12.12
C ASP A 203 -15.27 3.78 -11.79
N ALA A 204 -14.77 4.88 -12.38
CA ALA A 204 -15.30 6.21 -12.14
C ALA A 204 -16.74 6.42 -12.62
N ASP A 205 -17.24 5.55 -13.48
CA ASP A 205 -18.60 5.60 -14.02
C ASP A 205 -19.55 4.63 -13.27
N GLY A 206 -19.07 4.03 -12.16
CA GLY A 206 -19.84 3.11 -11.31
C GLY A 206 -19.92 1.68 -11.83
N HIS A 207 -19.28 1.36 -12.96
CA HIS A 207 -19.22 0.00 -13.49
C HIS A 207 -18.13 -0.81 -12.78
N MET A 208 -18.27 -2.12 -12.80
CA MET A 208 -17.18 -2.99 -12.35
C MET A 208 -15.89 -2.70 -13.13
N VAL A 209 -14.75 -2.74 -12.46
CA VAL A 209 -13.45 -2.59 -13.13
C VAL A 209 -13.21 -3.71 -14.16
N PRO A 210 -12.40 -3.49 -15.21
CA PRO A 210 -12.23 -4.44 -16.31
C PRO A 210 -11.89 -5.86 -15.87
N SER A 211 -11.00 -6.05 -14.90
CA SER A 211 -10.59 -7.37 -14.40
C SER A 211 -11.73 -8.22 -13.85
N ARG A 212 -12.83 -7.62 -13.39
CA ARG A 212 -14.00 -8.34 -12.86
C ARG A 212 -14.88 -8.99 -13.92
N TYR A 213 -14.68 -8.66 -15.19
CA TYR A 213 -15.36 -9.31 -16.32
C TYR A 213 -14.55 -10.46 -16.91
N ALA A 214 -13.38 -10.76 -16.36
CA ALA A 214 -12.54 -11.83 -16.83
C ALA A 214 -13.18 -13.20 -16.54
N SER A 215 -13.12 -14.10 -17.50
CA SER A 215 -13.42 -15.50 -17.27
C SER A 215 -12.29 -16.17 -16.47
N ARG A 216 -12.59 -17.36 -15.92
CA ARG A 216 -11.56 -18.19 -15.27
C ARG A 216 -10.44 -18.56 -16.25
N GLU A 217 -10.81 -18.90 -17.49
CA GLU A 217 -9.90 -19.30 -18.57
C GLU A 217 -8.94 -18.18 -18.93
N GLU A 218 -9.42 -16.94 -19.00
CA GLU A 218 -8.59 -15.74 -19.19
C GLU A 218 -7.54 -15.61 -18.09
N LEU A 219 -7.96 -15.69 -16.83
CA LEU A 219 -7.05 -15.59 -15.69
C LEU A 219 -6.00 -16.71 -15.69
N LEU A 220 -6.38 -17.94 -16.01
CA LEU A 220 -5.45 -19.08 -16.09
C LEU A 220 -4.44 -18.91 -17.25
N ALA A 221 -4.88 -18.39 -18.40
CA ALA A 221 -3.99 -18.10 -19.52
C ALA A 221 -2.95 -17.05 -19.15
N LEU A 222 -3.34 -15.97 -18.48
CA LEU A 222 -2.42 -14.92 -18.02
C LEU A 222 -1.50 -15.42 -16.89
N ALA A 223 -1.99 -16.28 -16.00
CA ALA A 223 -1.15 -16.94 -14.99
C ALA A 223 -0.10 -17.85 -15.64
N GLN A 224 -0.46 -18.59 -16.70
CA GLN A 224 0.49 -19.41 -17.45
C GLN A 224 1.60 -18.53 -18.05
N VAL A 225 1.25 -17.43 -18.70
CA VAL A 225 2.23 -16.46 -19.23
C VAL A 225 3.18 -15.98 -18.13
N THR A 226 2.63 -15.61 -16.96
CA THR A 226 3.46 -15.18 -15.82
C THR A 226 4.46 -16.26 -15.41
N GLY A 227 4.05 -17.53 -15.47
CA GLY A 227 4.90 -18.69 -15.16
C GLY A 227 6.05 -18.94 -16.14
N GLU A 228 6.01 -18.35 -17.33
CA GLU A 228 7.06 -18.49 -18.36
C GLU A 228 8.25 -17.54 -18.11
N HIS A 229 8.07 -16.53 -17.22
CA HIS A 229 9.12 -15.55 -16.88
C HIS A 229 9.73 -15.82 -15.50
N GLU A 230 11.06 -15.82 -15.42
CA GLU A 230 11.76 -16.04 -14.14
C GLU A 230 11.54 -14.88 -13.17
N GLY A 231 11.41 -15.20 -11.87
CA GLY A 231 11.37 -14.21 -10.81
C GLY A 231 10.06 -13.43 -10.72
N THR A 232 8.99 -13.93 -11.32
CA THR A 232 7.65 -13.34 -11.29
C THR A 232 6.80 -13.89 -10.15
N SER A 233 5.74 -13.17 -9.80
CA SER A 233 4.74 -13.55 -8.79
C SER A 233 3.33 -13.19 -9.25
N LEU A 234 2.33 -13.64 -8.50
CA LEU A 234 0.92 -13.30 -8.70
C LEU A 234 0.37 -12.54 -7.49
N GLU A 235 -0.50 -11.59 -7.73
CA GLU A 235 -1.27 -10.89 -6.71
C GLU A 235 -2.74 -10.80 -7.12
N ILE A 236 -3.66 -10.99 -6.16
CA ILE A 236 -5.08 -10.83 -6.43
C ILE A 236 -5.85 -10.37 -5.20
N ILE A 237 -6.85 -9.50 -5.42
CA ILE A 237 -7.96 -9.34 -4.46
C ILE A 237 -9.12 -10.23 -4.90
N PRO A 238 -9.33 -11.40 -4.25
CA PRO A 238 -10.31 -12.36 -4.73
C PRO A 238 -11.75 -11.93 -4.41
N MET A 239 -12.02 -11.56 -3.18
CA MET A 239 -13.32 -11.08 -2.70
C MET A 239 -13.20 -10.52 -1.29
N VAL A 240 -14.16 -9.67 -0.93
CA VAL A 240 -14.31 -9.13 0.43
C VAL A 240 -15.43 -9.90 1.15
N GLY A 241 -15.22 -10.25 2.42
CA GLY A 241 -16.22 -10.94 3.22
C GLY A 241 -15.63 -11.73 4.39
N PRO A 242 -16.46 -12.32 5.25
CA PRO A 242 -16.02 -13.10 6.41
C PRO A 242 -15.35 -14.43 6.03
N ALA A 243 -15.70 -15.01 4.88
CA ALA A 243 -15.14 -16.24 4.33
C ALA A 243 -15.03 -16.14 2.82
N PHE A 244 -14.15 -16.94 2.22
CA PHE A 244 -14.10 -17.12 0.77
C PHE A 244 -15.14 -18.16 0.33
N GLU A 245 -15.78 -17.89 -0.80
CA GLU A 245 -16.56 -18.90 -1.47
C GLU A 245 -15.63 -19.97 -2.09
N PRO A 246 -16.08 -21.22 -2.24
CA PRO A 246 -15.25 -22.31 -2.76
C PRO A 246 -14.56 -21.99 -4.09
N TRP A 247 -15.26 -21.33 -5.01
CA TRP A 247 -14.70 -20.94 -6.31
C TRP A 247 -13.48 -20.01 -6.20
N ALA A 248 -13.46 -19.11 -5.21
CA ALA A 248 -12.34 -18.17 -5.01
C ALA A 248 -11.11 -18.89 -4.47
N VAL A 249 -11.31 -19.84 -3.55
CA VAL A 249 -10.23 -20.70 -3.03
C VAL A 249 -9.64 -21.54 -4.16
N GLU A 250 -10.49 -22.17 -4.97
CA GLU A 250 -10.05 -22.98 -6.10
C GLU A 250 -9.32 -22.16 -7.16
N LEU A 251 -9.84 -20.97 -7.48
CA LEU A 251 -9.23 -20.07 -8.46
C LEU A 251 -7.82 -19.67 -8.01
N MET A 252 -7.64 -19.20 -6.77
CA MET A 252 -6.32 -18.81 -6.26
C MET A 252 -5.33 -19.98 -6.30
N ALA A 253 -5.79 -21.18 -5.91
CA ALA A 253 -4.96 -22.38 -5.94
C ALA A 253 -4.53 -22.75 -7.36
N ASP A 254 -5.46 -22.69 -8.31
CA ASP A 254 -5.19 -23.04 -9.70
C ASP A 254 -4.33 -21.99 -10.41
N LEU A 255 -4.51 -20.70 -10.12
CA LEU A 255 -3.62 -19.64 -10.62
C LEU A 255 -2.18 -19.88 -10.20
N SER A 256 -1.95 -20.10 -8.90
CA SER A 256 -0.61 -20.36 -8.39
C SER A 256 0.00 -21.64 -8.93
N ALA A 257 -0.77 -22.72 -9.02
CA ALA A 257 -0.32 -24.01 -9.57
C ALA A 257 -0.02 -23.92 -11.07
N THR A 258 -0.85 -23.21 -11.84
CA THR A 258 -0.66 -23.02 -13.30
C THR A 258 0.59 -22.21 -13.58
N ALA A 259 0.76 -21.07 -12.89
CA ALA A 259 1.94 -20.24 -13.01
C ALA A 259 3.20 -20.90 -12.43
N ARG A 260 3.06 -21.81 -11.49
CA ARG A 260 4.15 -22.28 -10.61
C ARG A 260 4.88 -21.08 -9.97
N ARG A 261 4.09 -20.12 -9.46
CA ARG A 261 4.54 -18.89 -8.80
C ARG A 261 3.76 -18.70 -7.51
N PRO A 262 4.35 -18.08 -6.49
CA PRO A 262 3.58 -17.63 -5.34
C PRO A 262 2.47 -16.69 -5.79
N LEU A 263 1.30 -16.84 -5.18
CA LEU A 263 0.21 -15.89 -5.26
C LEU A 263 -0.03 -15.32 -3.87
N ASN A 264 -0.04 -14.00 -3.76
CA ASN A 264 -0.52 -13.36 -2.55
C ASN A 264 -1.89 -12.71 -2.77
N TRP A 265 -2.65 -12.61 -1.68
CA TRP A 265 -3.93 -11.92 -1.68
C TRP A 265 -4.05 -10.98 -0.49
N ASN A 266 -4.76 -9.89 -0.63
CA ASN A 266 -4.99 -8.89 0.41
C ASN A 266 -6.49 -8.55 0.54
N ILE A 267 -6.90 -8.12 1.71
CA ILE A 267 -6.13 -8.02 2.95
C ILE A 267 -6.74 -8.96 3.99
N LEU A 268 -5.91 -9.60 4.80
CA LEU A 268 -6.34 -10.39 5.95
C LEU A 268 -6.31 -9.51 7.20
N ALA A 269 -7.42 -8.87 7.52
CA ALA A 269 -7.58 -8.17 8.79
C ALA A 269 -7.87 -9.16 9.92
N VAL A 270 -7.15 -9.03 11.04
CA VAL A 270 -7.21 -9.97 12.16
C VAL A 270 -7.49 -9.25 13.48
N THR A 271 -8.54 -9.69 14.15
CA THR A 271 -8.88 -9.37 15.53
C THR A 271 -9.19 -10.66 16.27
N ALA A 272 -9.25 -10.62 17.61
CA ALA A 272 -9.66 -11.78 18.39
C ALA A 272 -11.05 -12.30 17.98
N ALA A 273 -11.97 -11.39 17.66
CA ALA A 273 -13.33 -11.75 17.22
C ALA A 273 -13.41 -12.37 15.82
N THR A 274 -12.40 -12.16 14.98
CA THR A 274 -12.38 -12.65 13.58
C THR A 274 -11.30 -13.72 13.33
N LEU A 275 -10.65 -14.23 14.36
CA LEU A 275 -9.55 -15.18 14.23
C LEU A 275 -9.98 -16.47 13.52
N ASP A 276 -11.14 -17.04 13.87
CA ASP A 276 -11.67 -18.23 13.19
C ASP A 276 -11.92 -17.99 11.69
N GLN A 277 -12.38 -16.79 11.34
CA GLN A 277 -12.57 -16.40 9.94
C GLN A 277 -11.21 -16.26 9.22
N ALA A 278 -10.19 -15.74 9.90
CA ALA A 278 -8.84 -15.66 9.38
C ALA A 278 -8.29 -17.06 9.08
N HIS A 279 -8.41 -18.00 10.01
CA HIS A 279 -8.01 -19.40 9.79
C HIS A 279 -8.78 -20.06 8.64
N ALA A 280 -10.07 -19.82 8.52
CA ALA A 280 -10.87 -20.33 7.39
C ALA A 280 -10.35 -19.80 6.04
N LYS A 281 -9.99 -18.52 5.94
CA LYS A 281 -9.41 -17.94 4.72
C LYS A 281 -8.02 -18.47 4.40
N LEU A 282 -7.19 -18.71 5.41
CA LEU A 282 -5.86 -19.28 5.25
C LEU A 282 -5.87 -20.71 4.67
N GLN A 283 -7.01 -21.43 4.72
CA GLN A 283 -7.16 -22.73 4.05
C GLN A 283 -6.92 -22.68 2.54
N ALA A 284 -7.05 -21.49 1.91
CA ALA A 284 -6.67 -21.32 0.50
C ALA A 284 -5.19 -21.71 0.25
N GLY A 285 -4.30 -21.45 1.21
CA GLY A 285 -2.91 -21.89 1.16
C GLY A 285 -2.74 -23.41 1.21
N ASP A 286 -3.57 -24.11 1.98
CA ASP A 286 -3.53 -25.59 2.04
C ASP A 286 -4.04 -26.22 0.74
N VAL A 287 -5.13 -25.68 0.17
CA VAL A 287 -5.65 -26.13 -1.12
C VAL A 287 -4.62 -25.90 -2.23
N ALA A 288 -3.96 -24.73 -2.24
CA ALA A 288 -2.91 -24.43 -3.20
C ALA A 288 -1.72 -25.40 -3.07
N ARG A 289 -1.25 -25.67 -1.84
CA ARG A 289 -0.17 -26.61 -1.58
C ARG A 289 -0.50 -28.02 -2.07
N ALA A 290 -1.73 -28.47 -1.87
CA ALA A 290 -2.20 -29.78 -2.37
C ALA A 290 -2.18 -29.87 -3.90
N ARG A 291 -2.20 -28.73 -4.61
CA ARG A 291 -2.12 -28.64 -6.08
C ARG A 291 -0.71 -28.25 -6.58
N GLY A 292 0.28 -28.15 -5.70
CA GLY A 292 1.65 -27.76 -6.05
C GLY A 292 1.86 -26.24 -6.20
N GLY A 293 0.92 -25.43 -5.71
CA GLY A 293 1.01 -23.98 -5.65
C GLY A 293 1.32 -23.45 -4.25
N LYS A 294 1.44 -22.12 -4.12
CA LYS A 294 1.64 -21.40 -2.86
C LYS A 294 0.76 -20.16 -2.84
N VAL A 295 -0.22 -20.12 -1.93
CA VAL A 295 -1.09 -18.96 -1.72
C VAL A 295 -0.86 -18.40 -0.32
N VAL A 296 -0.56 -17.10 -0.23
CA VAL A 296 -0.20 -16.39 0.99
C VAL A 296 -1.12 -15.19 1.21
N ALA A 297 -1.65 -15.05 2.41
CA ALA A 297 -2.42 -13.88 2.83
C ALA A 297 -1.49 -12.73 3.19
N LEU A 298 -1.73 -11.53 2.68
CA LEU A 298 -1.09 -10.33 3.21
C LEU A 298 -1.91 -9.78 4.39
N THR A 299 -1.22 -9.42 5.47
CA THR A 299 -1.84 -8.87 6.69
C THR A 299 -1.11 -7.62 7.15
N ILE A 300 -1.81 -6.80 7.93
CA ILE A 300 -1.27 -5.58 8.53
C ILE A 300 -1.26 -5.71 10.06
N PRO A 301 -0.22 -5.22 10.76
CA PRO A 301 -0.08 -5.40 12.22
C PRO A 301 -0.88 -4.42 13.07
N MET A 302 -1.79 -3.67 12.50
CA MET A 302 -2.50 -2.60 13.20
C MET A 302 -3.97 -2.53 12.83
N VAL A 303 -4.73 -1.79 13.61
CA VAL A 303 -6.04 -1.25 13.25
C VAL A 303 -5.91 0.26 13.06
N PHE A 304 -6.78 0.86 12.27
CA PHE A 304 -6.72 2.27 11.92
C PHE A 304 -8.13 2.86 11.78
N PRO A 305 -8.31 4.16 12.09
CA PRO A 305 -9.55 4.85 11.78
C PRO A 305 -9.66 5.10 10.27
N ILE A 306 -10.89 5.04 9.75
CA ILE A 306 -11.20 5.50 8.40
C ILE A 306 -11.49 6.99 8.48
N ARG A 307 -10.73 7.80 7.75
CA ARG A 307 -10.92 9.25 7.61
C ARG A 307 -11.51 9.55 6.25
N VAL A 308 -12.31 10.59 6.16
CA VAL A 308 -12.93 11.07 4.92
C VAL A 308 -13.02 12.60 4.94
N SER A 309 -13.20 13.20 3.77
CA SER A 309 -13.52 14.62 3.63
C SER A 309 -14.61 14.81 2.59
N PHE A 310 -15.40 15.87 2.70
CA PHE A 310 -16.34 16.23 1.61
C PHE A 310 -15.61 16.75 0.37
N ASN A 311 -14.33 17.12 0.51
CA ASN A 311 -13.54 17.57 -0.62
C ASN A 311 -13.21 16.42 -1.58
N SER A 312 -12.64 15.31 -1.10
CA SER A 312 -12.39 14.12 -1.93
C SER A 312 -13.69 13.38 -2.25
N GLY A 313 -14.56 13.23 -1.27
CA GLY A 313 -15.82 12.51 -1.41
C GLY A 313 -15.65 11.00 -1.52
N PHE A 314 -14.39 10.49 -1.50
CA PHE A 314 -14.11 9.06 -1.59
C PHE A 314 -14.77 8.29 -0.44
N VAL A 315 -15.31 7.12 -0.72
CA VAL A 315 -16.17 6.31 0.15
C VAL A 315 -17.55 6.91 0.34
N LEU A 316 -17.68 8.23 0.56
CA LEU A 316 -18.99 8.88 0.75
C LEU A 316 -19.85 8.80 -0.51
N ASP A 317 -19.25 8.80 -1.68
CA ASP A 317 -19.90 8.64 -2.98
C ASP A 317 -20.59 7.27 -3.17
N ALA A 318 -20.27 6.26 -2.35
CA ALA A 318 -20.98 5.00 -2.35
C ALA A 318 -22.33 5.03 -1.60
N MET A 319 -22.63 6.11 -0.87
CA MET A 319 -23.94 6.30 -0.24
C MET A 319 -25.01 6.62 -1.27
N PRO A 320 -26.28 6.17 -1.08
CA PRO A 320 -27.35 6.42 -2.02
C PRO A 320 -27.52 7.91 -2.35
N GLY A 321 -27.41 8.29 -3.62
CA GLY A 321 -27.59 9.65 -4.11
C GLY A 321 -26.47 10.63 -3.80
N TRP A 322 -25.32 10.16 -3.30
CA TRP A 322 -24.14 10.99 -3.04
C TRP A 322 -23.16 11.02 -4.22
N GLU A 323 -23.23 10.04 -5.11
CA GLU A 323 -22.29 9.87 -6.21
C GLU A 323 -22.09 11.16 -7.02
N GLU A 324 -23.17 11.70 -7.58
CA GLU A 324 -23.10 12.94 -8.39
C GLU A 324 -22.54 14.11 -7.57
N ALA A 325 -22.97 14.26 -6.31
CA ALA A 325 -22.55 15.34 -5.44
C ALA A 325 -21.04 15.28 -5.12
N MET A 326 -20.52 14.06 -4.88
CA MET A 326 -19.11 13.88 -4.52
C MET A 326 -18.15 13.97 -5.72
N LEU A 327 -18.66 13.85 -6.94
CA LEU A 327 -17.89 14.04 -8.18
C LEU A 327 -17.83 15.50 -8.65
N LEU A 328 -18.63 16.42 -8.07
CA LEU A 328 -18.59 17.82 -8.43
C LEU A 328 -17.22 18.47 -8.16
N PRO A 329 -16.80 19.45 -8.95
CA PRO A 329 -15.70 20.34 -8.61
C PRO A 329 -15.93 21.01 -7.24
N ARG A 330 -14.84 21.33 -6.54
CA ARG A 330 -14.89 21.84 -5.15
C ARG A 330 -15.78 23.08 -4.98
N ASP A 331 -15.75 24.03 -5.90
CA ASP A 331 -16.57 25.23 -5.88
C ASP A 331 -18.06 24.93 -5.97
N GLN A 332 -18.44 23.94 -6.79
CA GLN A 332 -19.81 23.47 -6.91
C GLN A 332 -20.25 22.67 -5.68
N LYS A 333 -19.37 21.84 -5.09
CA LYS A 333 -19.62 21.19 -3.80
C LYS A 333 -19.86 22.23 -2.69
N LEU A 334 -19.04 23.28 -2.63
CA LEU A 334 -19.22 24.36 -1.67
C LEU A 334 -20.59 25.05 -1.84
N ALA A 335 -21.02 25.29 -3.07
CA ALA A 335 -22.33 25.84 -3.33
C ALA A 335 -23.46 24.90 -2.87
N LEU A 336 -23.33 23.59 -3.16
CA LEU A 336 -24.28 22.57 -2.73
C LEU A 336 -24.39 22.48 -1.19
N PHE A 337 -23.26 22.45 -0.48
CA PHE A 337 -23.26 22.37 0.99
C PHE A 337 -23.74 23.66 1.67
N ARG A 338 -23.65 24.83 1.02
CA ARG A 338 -24.25 26.08 1.50
C ARG A 338 -25.77 26.10 1.34
N ASP A 339 -26.31 25.38 0.36
CA ASP A 339 -27.75 25.21 0.20
C ASP A 339 -28.30 24.19 1.21
N LYS A 340 -29.05 24.72 2.20
CA LYS A 340 -29.58 23.84 3.27
C LYS A 340 -30.51 22.76 2.72
N ALA A 341 -31.33 23.04 1.73
CA ALA A 341 -32.24 22.05 1.17
C ALA A 341 -31.48 20.93 0.43
N ALA A 342 -30.40 21.27 -0.27
CA ALA A 342 -29.56 20.30 -0.96
C ALA A 342 -28.81 19.40 0.05
N ARG A 343 -28.20 19.96 1.09
CA ARG A 343 -27.49 19.17 2.11
C ARG A 343 -28.42 18.32 2.96
N ASP A 344 -29.65 18.81 3.25
CA ASP A 344 -30.66 18.02 3.98
C ASP A 344 -31.10 16.81 3.14
N LYS A 345 -31.25 16.97 1.82
CA LYS A 345 -31.54 15.87 0.90
C LYS A 345 -30.41 14.83 0.90
N LEU A 346 -29.14 15.26 0.89
CA LEU A 346 -28.01 14.32 1.02
C LEU A 346 -28.07 13.54 2.34
N ASN A 347 -28.40 14.20 3.46
CA ASN A 347 -28.56 13.53 4.73
C ASN A 347 -29.69 12.49 4.71
N GLU A 348 -30.86 12.85 4.18
CA GLU A 348 -32.00 11.92 4.03
C GLU A 348 -31.58 10.68 3.21
N GLN A 349 -30.84 10.87 2.14
CA GLN A 349 -30.32 9.77 1.30
C GLN A 349 -29.32 8.90 2.05
N ALA A 350 -28.40 9.49 2.83
CA ALA A 350 -27.43 8.77 3.65
C ALA A 350 -28.10 7.94 4.77
N GLN A 351 -29.27 8.35 5.27
CA GLN A 351 -30.02 7.63 6.32
C GLN A 351 -30.93 6.52 5.76
N ARG A 352 -30.92 6.25 4.46
CA ARG A 352 -31.76 5.20 3.87
C ARG A 352 -31.38 3.81 4.37
N PRO A 353 -32.35 2.88 4.53
CA PRO A 353 -32.07 1.51 4.97
C PRO A 353 -31.18 0.70 4.03
N ASP A 354 -31.15 1.06 2.74
CA ASP A 354 -30.34 0.41 1.69
C ASP A 354 -28.93 1.02 1.57
N ASN A 355 -28.54 1.96 2.45
CA ASN A 355 -27.19 2.48 2.49
C ASN A 355 -26.19 1.36 2.81
N PRO A 356 -25.20 1.06 1.93
CA PRO A 356 -24.19 0.05 2.20
C PRO A 356 -23.20 0.46 3.30
N LEU A 357 -23.16 1.76 3.69
CA LEU A 357 -22.23 2.34 4.64
C LEU A 357 -22.95 3.09 5.79
N PRO A 358 -23.91 2.45 6.50
CA PRO A 358 -24.72 3.15 7.50
C PRO A 358 -23.86 3.70 8.65
N MET A 359 -22.73 3.07 8.95
CA MET A 359 -21.79 3.56 9.95
C MET A 359 -21.19 4.92 9.57
N MET A 360 -20.99 5.19 8.27
CA MET A 360 -20.44 6.47 7.80
C MET A 360 -21.47 7.60 7.94
N ALA A 361 -22.75 7.31 7.82
CA ALA A 361 -23.86 8.26 7.94
C ALA A 361 -24.28 8.57 9.40
N ASN A 362 -23.70 7.91 10.39
CA ASN A 362 -23.90 8.26 11.79
C ASN A 362 -23.00 9.44 12.20
N TRP A 363 -23.42 10.64 11.83
CA TRP A 363 -22.62 11.88 11.95
C TRP A 363 -22.17 12.17 13.38
N GLY A 364 -23.02 11.92 14.36
CA GLY A 364 -22.71 12.15 15.79
C GLY A 364 -21.55 11.33 16.32
N THR A 365 -21.24 10.19 15.70
CA THR A 365 -20.12 9.31 16.09
C THR A 365 -18.81 9.64 15.38
N LYS A 366 -18.79 10.66 14.52
CA LYS A 366 -17.58 11.04 13.80
C LYS A 366 -16.67 11.88 14.70
N VAL A 367 -15.37 11.60 14.59
CA VAL A 367 -14.31 12.43 15.16
C VAL A 367 -13.85 13.43 14.11
N ILE A 368 -13.65 14.67 14.51
CA ILE A 368 -12.96 15.68 13.71
C ILE A 368 -11.46 15.45 13.86
N TYR A 369 -10.77 15.00 12.79
CA TYR A 369 -9.34 14.69 12.83
C TYR A 369 -8.47 15.89 12.54
N ASP A 370 -8.71 16.55 11.39
CA ASP A 370 -7.94 17.71 10.96
C ASP A 370 -8.87 18.81 10.47
N VAL A 371 -8.48 20.05 10.77
CA VAL A 371 -9.21 21.27 10.42
C VAL A 371 -8.22 22.32 9.90
N VAL A 372 -8.71 23.22 9.06
CA VAL A 372 -7.88 24.26 8.42
C VAL A 372 -8.16 25.63 9.04
N ALA A 373 -9.43 26.00 9.19
CA ALA A 373 -9.83 27.29 9.72
C ALA A 373 -9.42 27.47 11.19
N PRO A 374 -8.86 28.63 11.57
CA PRO A 374 -8.45 28.88 12.96
C PRO A 374 -9.56 28.69 13.98
N GLU A 375 -10.78 29.11 13.65
CA GLU A 375 -11.97 28.95 14.51
C GLU A 375 -12.36 27.50 14.77
N ASN A 376 -12.01 26.58 13.86
CA ASN A 376 -12.30 25.15 13.97
C ASN A 376 -11.27 24.39 14.80
N GLN A 377 -10.11 24.97 15.14
CA GLN A 377 -9.04 24.28 15.90
C GLN A 377 -9.54 23.71 17.23
N GLN A 378 -10.51 24.33 17.85
CA GLN A 378 -11.14 23.87 19.10
C GLN A 378 -11.90 22.54 18.95
N TYR A 379 -12.23 22.13 17.73
CA TYR A 379 -12.99 20.91 17.43
C TYR A 379 -12.11 19.70 17.13
N LYS A 380 -10.82 19.92 16.89
CA LYS A 380 -9.88 18.83 16.58
C LYS A 380 -9.85 17.78 17.70
N GLY A 381 -10.00 16.52 17.33
CA GLY A 381 -10.05 15.37 18.26
C GLY A 381 -11.40 15.14 18.95
N ARG A 382 -12.41 15.95 18.69
CA ARG A 382 -13.72 15.87 19.34
C ARG A 382 -14.75 15.12 18.49
N LEU A 383 -15.72 14.53 19.15
CA LEU A 383 -16.90 13.94 18.50
C LEU A 383 -17.86 15.03 18.02
N VAL A 384 -18.35 14.91 16.81
CA VAL A 384 -19.37 15.81 16.25
C VAL A 384 -20.62 15.85 17.12
N GLY A 385 -21.01 14.70 17.70
CA GLY A 385 -22.18 14.61 18.60
C GLY A 385 -22.01 15.37 19.92
N GLU A 386 -20.80 15.44 20.48
CA GLU A 386 -20.51 16.27 21.66
C GLU A 386 -20.64 17.75 21.34
N ILE A 387 -20.04 18.18 20.22
CA ILE A 387 -20.11 19.56 19.73
C ILE A 387 -21.56 19.95 19.47
N ALA A 388 -22.32 19.08 18.82
CA ALA A 388 -23.74 19.29 18.52
C ALA A 388 -24.59 19.42 19.80
N THR A 389 -24.33 18.60 20.81
CA THR A 389 -25.02 18.66 22.10
C THR A 389 -24.75 19.98 22.83
N GLU A 390 -23.49 20.44 22.85
CA GLU A 390 -23.10 21.73 23.44
C GLU A 390 -23.77 22.92 22.74
N GLN A 391 -23.96 22.82 21.42
CA GLN A 391 -24.58 23.87 20.62
C GLN A 391 -26.11 23.77 20.55
N GLY A 392 -26.71 22.67 21.06
CA GLY A 392 -28.14 22.40 20.91
C GLY A 392 -28.61 22.24 19.47
N ARG A 393 -27.76 21.61 18.60
CA ARG A 393 -27.95 21.52 17.15
C ARG A 393 -27.88 20.07 16.67
N ASP A 394 -28.34 19.84 15.45
CA ASP A 394 -28.21 18.56 14.79
C ASP A 394 -26.73 18.27 14.40
N PRO A 395 -26.21 17.04 14.63
CA PRO A 395 -24.83 16.67 14.29
C PRO A 395 -24.47 16.87 12.82
N TRP A 396 -25.42 16.65 11.88
CA TRP A 396 -25.20 16.88 10.46
C TRP A 396 -24.97 18.36 10.15
N ASP A 397 -25.82 19.24 10.70
CA ASP A 397 -25.68 20.67 10.50
C ASP A 397 -24.36 21.20 11.07
N VAL A 398 -23.95 20.71 12.25
CA VAL A 398 -22.67 21.08 12.88
C VAL A 398 -21.49 20.64 12.01
N LEU A 399 -21.48 19.39 11.53
CA LEU A 399 -20.42 18.87 10.66
C LEU A 399 -20.33 19.67 9.34
N CYS A 400 -21.48 19.97 8.72
CA CYS A 400 -21.51 20.78 7.52
C CYS A 400 -20.94 22.18 7.72
N ASP A 401 -21.28 22.85 8.82
CA ASP A 401 -20.80 24.20 9.09
C ASP A 401 -19.29 24.23 9.39
N ILE A 402 -18.77 23.24 10.14
CA ILE A 402 -17.32 23.05 10.32
C ILE A 402 -16.64 22.84 8.96
N ALA A 403 -17.18 21.94 8.15
CA ALA A 403 -16.61 21.64 6.85
C ALA A 403 -16.68 22.84 5.88
N LEU A 404 -17.74 23.62 5.91
CA LEU A 404 -17.86 24.84 5.09
C LEU A 404 -16.85 25.91 5.50
N ALA A 405 -16.60 26.10 6.80
CA ALA A 405 -15.58 27.04 7.30
C ALA A 405 -14.16 26.60 6.86
N ASP A 406 -13.92 25.30 6.77
CA ASP A 406 -12.67 24.70 6.27
C ASP A 406 -12.65 24.54 4.72
N GLU A 407 -13.62 25.11 4.01
CA GLU A 407 -13.77 24.94 2.57
C GLU A 407 -13.82 23.45 2.13
N LEU A 408 -14.49 22.60 2.90
CA LEU A 408 -14.65 21.15 2.77
C LEU A 408 -13.37 20.33 3.01
N LEU A 409 -12.28 20.95 3.47
CA LEU A 409 -11.01 20.27 3.76
C LEU A 409 -10.95 19.62 5.16
N THR A 410 -12.00 19.77 5.99
CA THR A 410 -12.10 19.07 7.28
C THR A 410 -11.96 17.57 7.07
N SER A 411 -10.99 16.95 7.75
CA SER A 411 -10.89 15.50 7.85
C SER A 411 -11.70 15.02 9.04
N PHE A 412 -12.64 14.12 8.82
CA PHE A 412 -13.45 13.50 9.86
C PHE A 412 -13.61 12.01 9.60
N GLY A 413 -14.02 11.22 10.58
CA GLY A 413 -14.13 9.80 10.32
C GLY A 413 -14.58 8.96 11.50
N THR A 414 -14.32 7.66 11.42
CA THR A 414 -14.66 6.73 12.49
C THR A 414 -13.83 7.00 13.74
N THR A 415 -14.40 6.73 14.91
CA THR A 415 -13.62 6.69 16.15
C THR A 415 -12.46 5.71 15.98
N PRO A 416 -11.25 6.02 16.51
CA PRO A 416 -10.17 5.05 16.48
C PRO A 416 -10.62 3.72 17.07
N PRO A 417 -10.45 2.60 16.36
CA PRO A 417 -10.90 1.31 16.89
C PRO A 417 -10.08 0.93 18.12
N LEU A 418 -10.75 0.33 19.11
CA LEU A 418 -10.05 -0.26 20.24
C LEU A 418 -9.22 -1.45 19.77
N ASP A 419 -8.00 -1.53 20.27
CA ASP A 419 -7.06 -2.60 19.90
C ASP A 419 -6.45 -3.27 21.15
N PRO A 420 -7.26 -4.04 21.89
CA PRO A 420 -6.83 -4.70 23.11
C PRO A 420 -5.79 -5.79 22.85
N ASP A 421 -5.08 -6.23 23.87
CA ASP A 421 -4.01 -7.22 23.79
C ASP A 421 -4.44 -8.55 23.15
N GLU A 422 -5.71 -8.91 23.26
CA GLU A 422 -6.26 -10.11 22.61
C GLU A 422 -6.18 -10.03 21.09
N ASN A 423 -6.39 -8.84 20.50
CA ASN A 423 -6.23 -8.64 19.06
C ASN A 423 -4.76 -8.80 18.63
N TRP A 424 -3.83 -8.29 19.44
CA TRP A 424 -2.41 -8.42 19.19
C TRP A 424 -1.94 -9.87 19.27
N LYS A 425 -2.46 -10.64 20.22
CA LYS A 425 -2.19 -12.09 20.33
C LYS A 425 -2.74 -12.87 19.13
N ALA A 426 -3.96 -12.53 18.69
CA ALA A 426 -4.56 -13.14 17.49
C ALA A 426 -3.74 -12.83 16.23
N ARG A 427 -3.28 -11.58 16.07
CA ARG A 427 -2.38 -11.22 14.95
C ARG A 427 -1.04 -11.95 15.02
N LEU A 428 -0.43 -12.07 16.20
CA LEU A 428 0.84 -12.81 16.37
C LEU A 428 0.71 -14.26 15.94
N GLU A 429 -0.42 -14.92 16.24
CA GLU A 429 -0.67 -16.29 15.79
C GLU A 429 -0.65 -16.37 14.26
N VAL A 430 -1.33 -15.43 13.59
CA VAL A 430 -1.37 -15.35 12.13
C VAL A 430 -0.02 -14.93 11.53
N TRP A 431 0.75 -14.04 12.14
CA TRP A 431 2.08 -13.66 11.63
C TRP A 431 3.08 -14.80 11.63
N ARG A 432 2.90 -15.81 12.51
CA ARG A 432 3.71 -17.03 12.57
C ARG A 432 3.20 -18.14 11.66
N ASP A 433 2.04 -17.96 11.03
CA ASP A 433 1.51 -18.92 10.08
C ASP A 433 2.25 -18.76 8.73
N PRO A 434 2.84 -19.83 8.16
CA PRO A 434 3.57 -19.75 6.90
C PRO A 434 2.67 -19.37 5.69
N ARG A 435 1.37 -19.37 5.87
CA ARG A 435 0.37 -18.96 4.86
C ARG A 435 0.02 -17.47 4.95
N ALA A 436 0.66 -16.71 5.85
CA ALA A 436 0.46 -15.28 6.01
C ALA A 436 1.79 -14.52 5.99
N LEU A 437 1.75 -13.25 5.59
CA LEU A 437 2.88 -12.34 5.55
C LEU A 437 2.44 -10.94 5.97
N ILE A 438 3.26 -10.23 6.75
CA ILE A 438 3.08 -8.80 7.01
C ILE A 438 3.58 -8.01 5.81
N GLY A 439 2.76 -7.07 5.26
CA GLY A 439 3.17 -6.26 4.11
C GLY A 439 2.03 -5.69 3.28
N ALA A 440 0.85 -5.51 3.85
CA ALA A 440 -0.29 -4.90 3.17
C ALA A 440 -0.44 -3.45 3.61
N SER A 441 0.54 -2.58 3.32
CA SER A 441 0.47 -1.18 3.75
C SER A 441 -0.55 -0.37 2.96
N ASP A 442 -0.77 -0.74 1.71
CA ASP A 442 -1.59 0.03 0.76
C ASP A 442 -1.07 1.46 0.55
N ALA A 443 0.23 1.68 0.80
CA ALA A 443 0.85 2.99 0.69
C ALA A 443 0.79 3.50 -0.75
N GLY A 444 0.44 4.77 -0.90
CA GLY A 444 0.20 5.38 -2.21
C GLY A 444 -1.26 5.33 -2.66
N ALA A 445 -2.12 4.54 -1.98
CA ALA A 445 -3.57 4.53 -2.16
C ALA A 445 -4.29 5.22 -0.99
N HIS A 446 -5.57 5.54 -1.19
CA HIS A 446 -6.47 6.04 -0.14
C HIS A 446 -5.86 7.19 0.66
N LEU A 447 -5.23 8.12 -0.05
CA LEU A 447 -4.26 9.07 0.48
C LEU A 447 -4.78 9.98 1.60
N ASP A 448 -6.05 10.35 1.60
CA ASP A 448 -6.69 11.15 2.66
C ASP A 448 -7.53 10.30 3.63
N MET A 449 -7.57 8.97 3.41
CA MET A 449 -8.45 8.06 4.16
C MET A 449 -7.70 7.13 5.11
N LEU A 450 -6.60 6.52 4.67
CA LEU A 450 -5.85 5.51 5.42
C LEU A 450 -4.41 5.94 5.68
N ALA A 451 -3.93 5.69 6.90
CA ALA A 451 -2.53 5.89 7.27
C ALA A 451 -1.95 4.55 7.72
N THR A 452 -1.57 3.74 6.76
CA THR A 452 -1.08 2.37 6.94
C THR A 452 0.38 2.20 6.55
N PHE A 453 0.96 3.21 5.91
CA PHE A 453 2.36 3.30 5.52
C PHE A 453 3.35 3.20 6.71
N ASN A 454 2.89 3.42 7.92
CA ASN A 454 3.67 3.37 9.17
C ASN A 454 3.65 2.01 9.87
N TYR A 455 3.16 0.96 9.19
CA TYR A 455 2.96 -0.37 9.77
C TYR A 455 4.24 -0.97 10.38
N SER A 456 5.39 -0.74 9.78
CA SER A 456 6.68 -1.28 10.23
C SER A 456 7.11 -0.69 11.58
N THR A 457 7.02 0.64 11.73
CA THR A 457 7.34 1.32 12.99
C THR A 457 6.31 1.04 14.07
N ILE A 458 5.02 0.84 13.71
CA ILE A 458 3.98 0.40 14.66
C ILE A 458 4.25 -1.03 15.12
N LEU A 459 4.60 -1.96 14.24
CA LEU A 459 4.97 -3.32 14.63
C LEU A 459 6.10 -3.31 15.68
N LEU A 460 7.16 -2.55 15.42
CA LEU A 460 8.33 -2.48 16.30
C LEU A 460 8.01 -1.76 17.62
N ALA A 461 7.22 -0.70 17.59
CA ALA A 461 6.80 0.03 18.79
C ALA A 461 5.84 -0.78 19.64
N GLU A 462 4.70 -1.16 19.06
CA GLU A 462 3.59 -1.73 19.80
C GLU A 462 3.77 -3.21 20.16
N ALA A 463 4.17 -4.04 19.18
CA ALA A 463 4.29 -5.48 19.41
C ALA A 463 5.60 -5.84 20.13
N VAL A 464 6.73 -5.19 19.77
CA VAL A 464 8.04 -5.53 20.33
C VAL A 464 8.33 -4.74 21.61
N ARG A 465 8.38 -3.39 21.53
CA ARG A 465 8.83 -2.56 22.65
C ARG A 465 7.79 -2.51 23.78
N GLU A 466 6.54 -2.22 23.47
CA GLU A 466 5.52 -1.95 24.50
C GLU A 466 4.91 -3.25 25.03
N ARG A 467 4.41 -4.11 24.15
CA ARG A 467 3.73 -5.35 24.54
C ARG A 467 4.65 -6.54 24.74
N LYS A 468 5.88 -6.49 24.22
CA LYS A 468 6.88 -7.57 24.31
C LYS A 468 6.32 -8.92 23.84
N LEU A 469 5.54 -8.93 22.76
CA LEU A 469 4.85 -10.12 22.24
C LEU A 469 5.79 -11.02 21.46
N LEU A 470 6.80 -10.44 20.79
CA LEU A 470 7.78 -11.18 20.02
C LEU A 470 9.17 -10.52 20.13
N PRO A 471 10.25 -11.29 19.94
CA PRO A 471 11.60 -10.73 19.88
C PRO A 471 11.76 -9.76 18.71
N LEU A 472 12.65 -8.78 18.87
CA LEU A 472 12.96 -7.83 17.81
C LEU A 472 13.46 -8.52 16.54
N GLU A 473 14.27 -9.57 16.68
CA GLU A 473 14.82 -10.35 15.59
C GLU A 473 13.74 -11.01 14.74
N GLU A 474 12.71 -11.54 15.39
CA GLU A 474 11.55 -12.13 14.71
C GLU A 474 10.74 -11.04 13.98
N ALA A 475 10.49 -9.90 14.62
CA ALA A 475 9.76 -8.80 14.00
C ALA A 475 10.47 -8.25 12.76
N VAL A 476 11.80 -8.06 12.83
CA VAL A 476 12.60 -7.64 11.67
C VAL A 476 12.56 -8.69 10.56
N GLN A 477 12.69 -9.97 10.87
CA GLN A 477 12.58 -11.04 9.88
C GLN A 477 11.25 -11.02 9.13
N LEU A 478 10.14 -10.79 9.84
CA LEU A 478 8.79 -10.78 9.27
C LEU A 478 8.57 -9.64 8.24
N ILE A 479 9.34 -8.55 8.32
CA ILE A 479 9.20 -7.40 7.42
C ILE A 479 10.43 -7.17 6.52
N THR A 480 11.37 -8.14 6.47
CA THR A 480 12.58 -8.08 5.65
C THR A 480 12.82 -9.38 4.88
N ASP A 481 13.34 -10.42 5.49
CA ASP A 481 13.68 -11.71 4.85
C ASP A 481 12.43 -12.48 4.38
N ALA A 482 11.34 -12.44 5.14
CA ALA A 482 10.11 -13.13 4.78
C ALA A 482 9.50 -12.58 3.47
N PRO A 483 9.26 -11.26 3.31
CA PRO A 483 8.81 -10.70 2.04
C PRO A 483 9.84 -10.85 0.91
N ALA A 484 11.15 -10.73 1.21
CA ALA A 484 12.19 -10.96 0.20
C ALA A 484 12.13 -12.38 -0.38
N LYS A 485 11.90 -13.38 0.46
CA LYS A 485 11.73 -14.77 0.03
C LYS A 485 10.46 -15.02 -0.77
N LEU A 486 9.34 -14.41 -0.39
CA LEU A 486 8.08 -14.57 -1.11
C LEU A 486 8.19 -14.08 -2.55
N TYR A 487 8.91 -12.98 -2.77
CA TYR A 487 9.11 -12.39 -4.09
C TYR A 487 10.43 -12.77 -4.76
N GLY A 488 11.25 -13.62 -4.10
CA GLY A 488 12.54 -14.06 -4.63
C GLY A 488 13.54 -12.93 -4.85
N LEU A 489 13.48 -11.85 -4.04
CA LEU A 489 14.41 -10.72 -4.15
C LEU A 489 15.86 -11.17 -3.95
N VAL A 490 16.72 -10.82 -4.91
CA VAL A 490 18.12 -11.23 -4.90
C VAL A 490 18.95 -10.29 -4.03
N ASP A 491 19.72 -10.87 -3.11
CA ASP A 491 20.67 -10.16 -2.23
C ASP A 491 20.03 -9.03 -1.40
N ARG A 492 18.76 -9.19 -0.98
CA ARG A 492 18.01 -8.21 -0.17
C ARG A 492 17.28 -8.86 1.00
N GLY A 493 16.93 -8.07 2.01
CA GLY A 493 16.21 -8.51 3.20
C GLY A 493 17.10 -9.05 4.32
N ARG A 494 18.44 -9.02 4.15
CA ARG A 494 19.41 -9.38 5.20
C ARG A 494 20.63 -8.48 5.23
N ILE A 495 21.24 -8.34 6.41
CA ILE A 495 22.60 -7.82 6.58
C ILE A 495 23.56 -8.99 6.38
N GLN A 496 24.09 -9.14 5.17
CA GLN A 496 24.99 -10.23 4.79
C GLN A 496 26.07 -9.70 3.84
N GLU A 497 27.31 -10.16 4.01
CA GLU A 497 28.42 -9.78 3.12
C GLU A 497 28.13 -10.14 1.66
N GLY A 498 28.41 -9.21 0.76
CA GLY A 498 28.11 -9.29 -0.68
C GLY A 498 26.71 -8.82 -1.06
N TRP A 499 25.78 -8.66 -0.12
CA TRP A 499 24.40 -8.25 -0.39
C TRP A 499 24.27 -6.73 -0.52
N HIS A 500 23.19 -6.26 -1.12
CA HIS A 500 22.88 -4.84 -1.24
C HIS A 500 22.84 -4.17 0.13
N ALA A 501 23.45 -3.00 0.22
CA ALA A 501 23.48 -2.21 1.45
C ALA A 501 22.20 -1.37 1.61
N ASP A 502 21.06 -2.05 1.65
CA ASP A 502 19.76 -1.49 2.01
C ASP A 502 19.59 -1.69 3.51
N VAL A 503 19.78 -0.62 4.29
CA VAL A 503 19.95 -0.71 5.74
C VAL A 503 19.12 0.36 6.43
N VAL A 504 18.55 0.01 7.58
CA VAL A 504 17.92 0.95 8.51
C VAL A 504 18.67 0.95 9.84
N VAL A 505 18.92 2.15 10.37
CA VAL A 505 19.48 2.38 11.71
C VAL A 505 18.41 3.06 12.55
N PHE A 506 18.01 2.44 13.65
CA PHE A 506 16.96 2.97 14.50
C PHE A 506 17.23 2.77 16.00
N ASP A 507 16.65 3.63 16.81
CA ASP A 507 16.67 3.57 18.27
C ASP A 507 15.53 2.65 18.76
N PRO A 508 15.81 1.46 19.33
CA PRO A 508 14.78 0.52 19.75
C PRO A 508 13.89 1.02 20.89
N ASP A 509 14.39 1.97 21.69
CA ASP A 509 13.66 2.55 22.82
C ASP A 509 12.71 3.68 22.38
N ARG A 510 12.93 4.26 21.18
CA ARG A 510 12.19 5.40 20.66
C ARG A 510 11.36 5.10 19.43
N ILE A 511 11.62 3.96 18.74
CA ILE A 511 10.94 3.64 17.49
C ILE A 511 9.42 3.73 17.61
N GLY A 512 8.79 4.35 16.61
CA GLY A 512 7.35 4.56 16.56
C GLY A 512 6.95 5.48 15.41
N THR A 513 5.77 6.04 15.49
CA THR A 513 5.22 6.97 14.51
C THR A 513 4.84 8.29 15.17
N ASP A 514 4.98 9.39 14.45
CA ASP A 514 4.38 10.66 14.83
C ASP A 514 2.87 10.61 14.68
N ASP A 515 2.17 11.62 15.18
CA ASP A 515 0.74 11.76 14.98
C ASP A 515 0.42 11.92 13.50
N VAL A 516 -0.56 11.14 13.04
CA VAL A 516 -1.03 11.23 11.65
C VAL A 516 -1.85 12.51 11.47
N ALA A 517 -1.41 13.35 10.55
CA ALA A 517 -2.08 14.61 10.21
C ALA A 517 -2.23 14.76 8.69
N MET A 518 -3.19 15.60 8.29
CA MET A 518 -3.37 15.99 6.89
C MET A 518 -2.24 16.92 6.44
N LYS A 519 -1.61 16.60 5.31
CA LYS A 519 -0.59 17.43 4.66
C LYS A 519 -1.02 17.73 3.23
N PHE A 520 -1.05 19.02 2.87
CA PHE A 520 -1.48 19.47 1.54
C PHE A 520 -0.25 19.69 0.65
N ASP A 521 0.37 18.62 0.21
CA ASP A 521 1.61 18.65 -0.59
C ASP A 521 1.53 17.90 -1.93
N LEU A 522 0.34 17.43 -2.30
CA LEU A 522 0.13 16.77 -3.58
C LEU A 522 -0.02 17.78 -4.73
N PRO A 523 0.31 17.41 -5.98
CA PRO A 523 0.04 18.22 -7.16
C PRO A 523 -1.43 18.70 -7.19
N GLY A 524 -1.68 19.93 -7.60
CA GLY A 524 -3.02 20.52 -7.56
C GLY A 524 -3.49 20.94 -6.16
N GLY A 525 -2.63 20.83 -5.12
CA GLY A 525 -2.94 21.27 -3.76
C GLY A 525 -3.83 20.32 -2.96
N ALA A 526 -3.97 19.08 -3.40
CA ALA A 526 -4.71 18.06 -2.65
C ALA A 526 -3.93 17.61 -1.41
N GLY A 527 -4.67 17.08 -0.42
CA GLY A 527 -4.10 16.60 0.83
C GLY A 527 -3.91 15.09 0.86
N ARG A 528 -2.96 14.66 1.70
CA ARG A 528 -2.77 13.26 2.09
C ARG A 528 -2.52 13.13 3.59
N LEU A 529 -2.83 11.98 4.16
CA LEU A 529 -2.40 11.64 5.51
C LEU A 529 -0.87 11.43 5.51
N TYR A 530 -0.23 11.96 6.53
CA TYR A 530 1.22 11.93 6.65
C TYR A 530 1.64 11.80 8.12
N ALA A 531 2.69 11.02 8.37
CA ALA A 531 3.37 10.96 9.66
C ALA A 531 4.86 10.69 9.44
N GLY A 532 5.71 11.23 10.30
CA GLY A 532 7.12 10.87 10.38
C GLY A 532 7.34 9.61 11.21
N GLY A 533 8.46 8.94 10.99
CA GLY A 533 8.92 7.86 11.86
C GLY A 533 9.78 8.43 13.00
N ARG A 534 9.42 8.13 14.24
CA ARG A 534 10.24 8.44 15.41
C ARG A 534 11.29 7.35 15.62
N GLY A 535 12.50 7.75 15.98
CA GLY A 535 13.59 6.81 16.28
C GLY A 535 14.14 6.07 15.06
N VAL A 536 13.70 6.36 13.84
CA VAL A 536 14.36 5.95 12.59
C VAL A 536 15.37 7.04 12.24
N ASP A 537 16.65 6.76 12.46
CA ASP A 537 17.69 7.78 12.34
C ASP A 537 18.28 7.82 10.93
N ASP A 538 18.74 6.68 10.42
CA ASP A 538 19.30 6.60 9.05
C ASP A 538 18.63 5.47 8.26
N VAL A 539 18.36 5.73 6.99
CA VAL A 539 17.91 4.74 6.01
C VAL A 539 18.79 4.85 4.79
N LEU A 540 19.42 3.74 4.43
CA LEU A 540 20.34 3.67 3.31
C LEU A 540 19.78 2.74 2.24
N VAL A 541 19.89 3.15 0.98
CA VAL A 541 19.64 2.32 -0.19
C VAL A 541 20.92 2.25 -1.01
N ALA A 542 21.37 1.04 -1.29
CA ALA A 542 22.66 0.79 -1.93
C ALA A 542 23.80 1.63 -1.27
N GLY A 543 23.82 1.71 0.06
CA GLY A 543 24.81 2.45 0.84
C GLY A 543 24.66 3.97 0.85
N THR A 544 23.73 4.54 0.10
CA THR A 544 23.46 5.99 0.08
C THR A 544 22.31 6.32 1.02
N ALA A 545 22.52 7.27 1.91
CA ALA A 545 21.50 7.68 2.88
C ALA A 545 20.38 8.48 2.21
N ILE A 546 19.16 7.96 2.25
CA ILE A 546 17.93 8.62 1.82
C ILE A 546 17.19 9.28 2.99
N VAL A 547 17.46 8.81 4.21
CA VAL A 547 17.09 9.44 5.47
C VAL A 547 18.36 9.57 6.30
N ARG A 548 18.58 10.74 6.89
CA ARG A 548 19.69 11.03 7.82
C ARG A 548 19.18 11.86 8.98
N ASP A 549 19.52 11.44 10.21
CA ASP A 549 19.04 12.08 11.44
C ASP A 549 17.49 12.26 11.43
N GLY A 550 16.77 11.24 10.93
CA GLY A 550 15.31 11.24 10.82
C GLY A 550 14.74 12.16 9.74
N LYS A 551 15.55 12.69 8.83
CA LYS A 551 15.12 13.61 7.78
C LYS A 551 15.48 13.09 6.39
N LEU A 552 14.59 13.30 5.44
CA LEU A 552 14.82 12.97 4.04
C LEU A 552 15.99 13.76 3.47
N THR A 553 16.83 13.09 2.68
CA THR A 553 17.87 13.71 1.84
C THR A 553 17.33 13.98 0.44
N ALA A 554 18.14 14.66 -0.38
CA ALA A 554 17.83 14.87 -1.80
C ALA A 554 18.22 13.68 -2.69
N ASP A 555 18.96 12.70 -2.15
CA ASP A 555 19.51 11.59 -2.92
C ASP A 555 18.41 10.62 -3.39
N ARG A 556 18.63 10.05 -4.56
CA ARG A 556 17.70 9.10 -5.22
C ARG A 556 18.48 7.89 -5.75
N PRO A 557 19.02 7.05 -4.85
CA PRO A 557 19.82 5.87 -5.22
C PRO A 557 18.97 4.64 -5.57
N GLY A 558 17.66 4.72 -5.36
CA GLY A 558 16.75 3.63 -5.66
C GLY A 558 16.67 3.35 -7.15
N ARG A 559 16.24 2.15 -7.49
CA ARG A 559 16.10 1.70 -8.87
C ARG A 559 14.86 0.83 -9.06
N VAL A 560 14.44 0.68 -10.29
CA VAL A 560 13.41 -0.29 -10.66
C VAL A 560 14.00 -1.71 -10.49
N LEU A 561 13.33 -2.54 -9.71
CA LEU A 561 13.64 -3.96 -9.60
C LEU A 561 12.97 -4.72 -10.75
N ARG A 562 13.75 -5.50 -11.47
CA ARG A 562 13.28 -6.22 -12.67
C ARG A 562 13.28 -7.73 -12.45
N SER A 563 12.21 -8.39 -12.90
CA SER A 563 12.11 -9.86 -12.85
C SER A 563 13.27 -10.52 -13.59
N GLY A 564 13.71 -11.68 -13.12
CA GLY A 564 14.84 -12.42 -13.68
C GLY A 564 16.22 -11.80 -13.44
N THR A 565 16.30 -10.52 -13.08
CA THR A 565 17.54 -9.81 -12.74
C THR A 565 17.65 -9.58 -11.24
N ASP A 566 16.67 -8.87 -10.67
CA ASP A 566 16.63 -8.52 -9.25
C ASP A 566 15.75 -9.49 -8.43
N THR A 567 15.05 -10.39 -9.12
CA THR A 567 14.28 -11.48 -8.52
C THR A 567 14.62 -12.82 -9.15
N ARG A 568 14.43 -13.89 -8.39
CA ARG A 568 14.46 -15.29 -8.85
C ARG A 568 13.13 -15.95 -8.53
N THR A 569 12.80 -17.01 -9.25
CA THR A 569 11.58 -17.78 -8.96
C THR A 569 11.60 -18.27 -7.53
N ALA A 570 10.66 -17.80 -6.72
CA ALA A 570 10.56 -18.19 -5.32
C ALA A 570 10.09 -19.63 -5.16
N GLU A 571 10.53 -20.27 -4.09
CA GLU A 571 10.13 -21.63 -3.75
C GLU A 571 8.64 -21.69 -3.36
N LEU A 572 7.96 -22.73 -3.83
CA LEU A 572 6.54 -22.96 -3.53
C LEU A 572 6.32 -23.81 -2.26
N VAL A 573 7.38 -24.40 -1.73
CA VAL A 573 7.34 -25.29 -0.55
C VAL A 573 7.88 -24.58 0.68
#